data_0e7d625ca390baecec01fd882f4f3a63
#
_entry.id   0e7d625ca390baecec01fd882f4f3a63
#
_cell.length_a   1.000
_cell.length_b   1.000
_cell.length_c   1.000
_cell.angle_alpha   90.00
_cell.angle_beta   90.00
_cell.angle_gamma   90.00
#
_symmetry.space_group_name_H-M   'P 1'
#
loop_
_entity.id
_entity.type
_entity.pdbx_description
1 polymer ?
#
loop_
_entity_poly.entity_id
_entity_poly.type
_entity_poly.pdbx_seq_one_letter_code
_entity_poly.pdbx_strand_id
1 'polypeptide(L)'
;MLVSTQIADPEARLKDLAKGDFRAIHALAQMQEHNFEASGLDAETYDLVRMAALAAMDAPAVSWLSHLDAARRHNVRRERILGTLIAVAPVAGTARTVSAGANIAKALGIAGAVKERLEDKNS
;
A
#
# COMPACT_ATOMS: atom_id res chain seq x y z
N MET A 1 -11.37 2.43 30.65
CA MET A 1 -10.66 2.72 30.41
C MET A 1 -9.99 3.06 29.44
N LEU A 2 -9.62 2.95 28.91
CA LEU A 2 -9.01 3.25 28.14
C LEU A 2 -8.42 4.33 27.81
N VAL A 3 -8.38 5.10 28.31
CA VAL A 3 -7.91 6.39 28.11
C VAL A 3 -6.46 6.56 27.95
N SER A 4 -5.74 5.65 28.47
CA SER A 4 -4.31 5.59 28.31
C SER A 4 -3.89 5.50 26.86
N THR A 5 -4.84 5.19 26.00
CA THR A 5 -4.57 5.11 24.59
C THR A 5 -4.65 6.46 23.90
N GLN A 6 -4.97 7.51 24.63
CA GLN A 6 -5.03 8.82 24.04
C GLN A 6 -3.69 9.27 23.54
N ILE A 7 -3.72 9.84 22.37
CA ILE A 7 -2.53 10.43 21.77
C ILE A 7 -2.36 11.83 22.37
N ALA A 8 -1.24 12.06 23.05
CA ALA A 8 -0.94 13.38 23.54
C ALA A 8 -0.63 14.27 22.36
N ASP A 9 -1.32 15.39 22.25
CA ASP A 9 -1.17 16.36 21.17
C ASP A 9 -1.35 15.73 19.77
N PRO A 10 -2.60 15.44 19.38
CA PRO A 10 -2.88 14.86 18.06
C PRO A 10 -2.35 15.70 16.89
N GLU A 11 -2.34 17.01 17.03
CA GLU A 11 -1.86 17.89 15.96
C GLU A 11 -0.38 17.69 15.69
N ALA A 12 0.43 17.62 16.74
CA ALA A 12 1.86 17.38 16.60
C ALA A 12 2.12 16.02 15.97
N ARG A 13 1.34 15.01 16.36
CA ARG A 13 1.45 13.66 15.78
C ARG A 13 1.11 13.64 14.29
N LEU A 14 0.11 14.39 13.90
CA LEU A 14 -0.25 14.50 12.49
C LEU A 14 0.86 15.17 11.68
N LYS A 15 1.48 16.21 12.24
CA LYS A 15 2.61 16.87 11.59
C LYS A 15 3.80 15.93 11.45
N ASP A 16 4.09 15.17 12.50
CA ASP A 16 5.16 14.18 12.46
C ASP A 16 4.91 13.13 11.41
N LEU A 17 3.70 12.63 11.32
CA LEU A 17 3.31 11.66 10.31
C LEU A 17 3.46 12.23 8.90
N ALA A 18 3.04 13.47 8.70
CA ALA A 18 3.14 14.13 7.41
C ALA A 18 4.59 14.33 6.97
N LYS A 19 5.51 14.49 7.92
CA LYS A 19 6.94 14.64 7.65
C LYS A 19 7.66 13.30 7.50
N GLY A 20 6.95 12.19 7.69
CA GLY A 20 7.55 10.88 7.62
C GLY A 20 8.38 10.54 8.85
N ASP A 21 7.94 10.98 10.02
CA ASP A 21 8.65 10.70 11.27
C ASP A 21 8.85 9.20 11.45
N PHE A 22 10.08 8.82 11.77
CA PHE A 22 10.46 7.41 11.87
C PHE A 22 9.60 6.62 12.86
N ARG A 23 9.27 7.23 14.01
CA ARG A 23 8.48 6.53 15.03
C ARG A 23 7.06 6.26 14.56
N ALA A 24 6.45 7.23 13.86
CA ALA A 24 5.11 7.06 13.31
C ALA A 24 5.10 5.95 12.26
N ILE A 25 6.08 5.95 11.36
CA ILE A 25 6.19 4.94 10.32
C ILE A 25 6.43 3.57 10.93
N HIS A 26 7.29 3.49 11.95
CA HIS A 26 7.57 2.24 12.64
C HIS A 26 6.31 1.67 13.31
N ALA A 27 5.52 2.52 13.96
CA ALA A 27 4.27 2.10 14.58
C ALA A 27 3.29 1.56 13.56
N LEU A 28 3.18 2.21 12.39
CA LEU A 28 2.33 1.72 11.31
C LEU A 28 2.80 0.36 10.78
N ALA A 29 4.11 0.18 10.64
CA ALA A 29 4.67 -1.09 10.21
C ALA A 29 4.36 -2.21 11.19
N GLN A 30 4.47 -1.95 12.49
CA GLN A 30 4.12 -2.93 13.53
C GLN A 30 2.63 -3.25 13.51
N MET A 31 1.78 -2.25 13.30
CA MET A 31 0.34 -2.47 13.18
C MET A 31 0.01 -3.38 12.01
N GLN A 32 0.67 -3.20 10.89
CA GLN A 32 0.45 -4.05 9.71
C GLN A 32 0.85 -5.49 9.98
N GLU A 33 1.97 -5.69 10.67
CA GLU A 33 2.46 -7.02 11.02
C GLU A 33 1.47 -7.76 11.92
N HIS A 34 1.00 -7.10 12.97
CA HIS A 34 -0.02 -7.66 13.84
C HIS A 34 -1.32 -7.93 13.11
N ASN A 35 -1.71 -7.03 12.23
CA ASN A 35 -2.93 -7.16 11.45
C ASN A 35 -2.87 -8.37 10.50
N PHE A 36 -1.73 -8.56 9.85
CA PHE A 36 -1.52 -9.71 8.99
C PHE A 36 -1.70 -11.03 9.78
N GLU A 37 -1.03 -11.14 10.92
CA GLU A 37 -1.14 -12.32 11.76
C GLU A 37 -2.56 -12.56 12.25
N ALA A 38 -3.22 -11.51 12.71
CA ALA A 38 -4.59 -11.59 13.20
C ALA A 38 -5.58 -12.00 12.12
N SER A 39 -5.29 -11.65 10.87
CA SER A 39 -6.19 -11.96 9.75
C SER A 39 -6.29 -13.45 9.45
N GLY A 40 -5.25 -14.21 9.76
CA GLY A 40 -5.20 -15.64 9.43
C GLY A 40 -5.10 -15.92 7.93
N LEU A 41 -4.91 -14.89 7.11
CA LEU A 41 -4.79 -15.05 5.66
C LEU A 41 -3.34 -15.34 5.27
N ASP A 42 -3.16 -16.05 4.18
CA ASP A 42 -1.84 -16.20 3.58
C ASP A 42 -1.39 -14.86 2.98
N ALA A 43 -0.10 -14.71 2.74
CA ALA A 43 0.47 -13.44 2.30
C ALA A 43 -0.13 -12.94 1.00
N GLU A 44 -0.31 -13.81 0.01
CA GLU A 44 -0.89 -13.42 -1.27
C GLU A 44 -2.31 -12.91 -1.11
N THR A 45 -3.15 -13.65 -0.39
CA THR A 45 -4.53 -13.25 -0.17
C THR A 45 -4.60 -11.93 0.59
N TYR A 46 -3.76 -11.77 1.60
CA TYR A 46 -3.67 -10.54 2.36
C TYR A 46 -3.33 -9.35 1.45
N ASP A 47 -2.32 -9.51 0.59
CA ASP A 47 -1.91 -8.45 -0.33
C ASP A 47 -3.02 -8.09 -1.31
N LEU A 48 -3.68 -9.09 -1.90
CA LEU A 48 -4.72 -8.85 -2.91
C LEU A 48 -5.98 -8.21 -2.30
N VAL A 49 -6.37 -8.63 -1.10
CA VAL A 49 -7.51 -8.02 -0.40
C VAL A 49 -7.24 -6.53 -0.15
N ARG A 50 -6.03 -6.20 0.28
CA ARG A 50 -5.66 -4.81 0.54
C ARG A 50 -5.62 -3.99 -0.74
N MET A 51 -5.15 -4.57 -1.84
CA MET A 51 -5.16 -3.91 -3.14
C MET A 51 -6.59 -3.65 -3.64
N ALA A 52 -7.50 -4.58 -3.40
CA ALA A 52 -8.92 -4.37 -3.72
C ALA A 52 -9.46 -3.14 -2.97
N ALA A 53 -9.10 -3.01 -1.70
CA ALA A 53 -9.51 -1.86 -0.90
C ALA A 53 -8.91 -0.55 -1.44
N LEU A 54 -7.63 -0.56 -1.85
CA LEU A 54 -7.00 0.62 -2.44
C LEU A 54 -7.74 1.06 -3.70
N ALA A 55 -8.14 0.11 -4.55
CA ALA A 55 -8.90 0.42 -5.76
C ALA A 55 -10.26 1.05 -5.42
N ALA A 56 -10.97 0.46 -4.46
CA ALA A 56 -12.28 0.95 -4.05
C ALA A 56 -12.22 2.34 -3.41
N MET A 57 -11.11 2.66 -2.76
CA MET A 57 -10.90 3.96 -2.10
C MET A 57 -10.28 5.00 -3.02
N ASP A 58 -9.96 4.64 -4.24
CA ASP A 58 -9.25 5.50 -5.19
C ASP A 58 -7.93 6.02 -4.59
N ALA A 59 -7.13 5.11 -4.05
CA ALA A 59 -5.87 5.45 -3.40
C ALA A 59 -4.85 6.00 -4.41
N PRO A 60 -4.02 6.96 -4.01
CA PRO A 60 -3.02 7.54 -4.90
C PRO A 60 -1.85 6.58 -5.16
N ALA A 61 -1.06 6.89 -6.19
CA ALA A 61 0.06 6.05 -6.62
C ALA A 61 1.03 5.71 -5.50
N VAL A 62 1.27 6.64 -4.56
CA VAL A 62 2.19 6.41 -3.45
C VAL A 62 1.73 5.27 -2.55
N SER A 63 0.43 5.11 -2.36
CA SER A 63 -0.12 3.99 -1.58
C SER A 63 0.06 2.67 -2.32
N TRP A 64 -0.09 2.68 -3.64
CA TRP A 64 0.14 1.49 -4.45
C TRP A 64 1.59 1.04 -4.43
N LEU A 65 2.53 1.98 -4.37
CA LEU A 65 3.95 1.67 -4.43
C LEU A 65 4.37 0.68 -3.35
N SER A 66 4.00 0.93 -2.10
CA SER A 66 4.34 0.04 -0.99
C SER A 66 3.66 -1.32 -1.08
N HIS A 67 2.41 -1.35 -1.57
CA HIS A 67 1.68 -2.61 -1.70
C HIS A 67 2.20 -3.45 -2.87
N LEU A 68 2.62 -2.80 -3.96
CA LEU A 68 3.24 -3.50 -5.08
C LEU A 68 4.60 -4.09 -4.68
N ASP A 69 5.35 -3.37 -3.85
CA ASP A 69 6.61 -3.89 -3.32
C ASP A 69 6.39 -5.12 -2.44
N ALA A 70 5.40 -5.07 -1.56
CA ALA A 70 5.04 -6.23 -0.73
C ALA A 70 4.65 -7.42 -1.60
N ALA A 71 3.84 -7.20 -2.62
CA ALA A 71 3.41 -8.26 -3.55
C ALA A 71 4.61 -8.88 -4.25
N ARG A 72 5.58 -8.07 -4.67
CA ARG A 72 6.80 -8.57 -5.29
C ARG A 72 7.58 -9.46 -4.32
N ARG A 73 7.72 -9.04 -3.09
CA ARG A 73 8.44 -9.82 -2.07
C ARG A 73 7.74 -11.14 -1.75
N HIS A 74 6.43 -11.17 -1.87
CA HIS A 74 5.63 -12.38 -1.62
C HIS A 74 5.39 -13.20 -2.90
N ASN A 75 6.03 -12.83 -4.00
CA ASN A 75 5.94 -13.53 -5.29
C ASN A 75 4.51 -13.57 -5.85
N VAL A 76 3.73 -12.52 -5.60
CA VAL A 76 2.39 -12.40 -6.18
C VAL A 76 2.52 -12.01 -7.65
N ARG A 77 1.93 -12.81 -8.53
CA ARG A 77 2.03 -12.58 -9.97
C ARG A 77 1.12 -11.41 -10.39
N ARG A 78 1.57 -10.69 -11.40
CA ARG A 78 0.82 -9.53 -11.92
C ARG A 78 -0.57 -9.91 -12.40
N GLU A 79 -0.73 -11.11 -12.95
CA GLU A 79 -2.05 -11.60 -13.38
C GLU A 79 -3.04 -11.67 -12.23
N ARG A 80 -2.56 -11.96 -11.03
CA ARG A 80 -3.40 -12.02 -9.84
C ARG A 80 -3.82 -10.62 -9.40
N ILE A 81 -2.94 -9.66 -9.54
CA ILE A 81 -3.26 -8.25 -9.27
C ILE A 81 -4.31 -7.76 -10.25
N LEU A 82 -4.10 -8.02 -11.53
CA LEU A 82 -5.08 -7.66 -12.56
C LEU A 82 -6.43 -8.33 -12.30
N GLY A 83 -6.41 -9.63 -11.96
CA GLY A 83 -7.63 -10.36 -11.62
C GLY A 83 -8.38 -9.73 -10.45
N THR A 84 -7.65 -9.24 -9.46
CA THR A 84 -8.24 -8.54 -8.31
C THR A 84 -8.95 -7.26 -8.74
N LEU A 85 -8.35 -6.47 -9.63
CA LEU A 85 -8.98 -5.27 -10.16
C LEU A 85 -10.25 -5.60 -10.94
N ILE A 86 -10.19 -6.65 -11.75
CA ILE A 86 -11.37 -7.12 -12.51
C ILE A 86 -12.47 -7.55 -11.55
N ALA A 87 -12.11 -8.31 -10.51
CA ALA A 87 -13.08 -8.83 -9.55
C ALA A 87 -13.75 -7.72 -8.74
N VAL A 88 -13.02 -6.66 -8.40
CA VAL A 88 -13.55 -5.57 -7.60
C VAL A 88 -14.30 -4.52 -8.43
N ALA A 89 -14.11 -4.52 -9.76
CA ALA A 89 -14.70 -3.52 -10.63
C ALA A 89 -16.22 -3.36 -10.48
N PRO A 90 -17.02 -4.42 -10.39
CA PRO A 90 -18.47 -4.24 -10.19
C PRO A 90 -18.84 -3.60 -8.85
N VAL A 91 -17.96 -3.71 -7.87
CA VAL A 91 -18.19 -3.13 -6.54
C VAL A 91 -17.70 -1.69 -6.46
N ALA A 92 -16.48 -1.45 -6.96
CA ALA A 92 -15.83 -0.14 -6.89
C ALA A 92 -16.33 0.84 -7.96
N GLY A 93 -16.75 0.32 -9.10
CA GLY A 93 -17.18 1.13 -10.25
C GLY A 93 -16.06 1.34 -11.25
N THR A 94 -16.44 1.60 -12.49
CA THR A 94 -15.53 1.71 -13.63
C THR A 94 -14.48 2.83 -13.42
N ALA A 95 -14.94 4.00 -12.96
CA ALA A 95 -14.04 5.14 -12.79
C ALA A 95 -12.90 4.86 -11.83
N ARG A 96 -13.21 4.24 -10.68
CA ARG A 96 -12.19 3.90 -9.70
C ARG A 96 -11.27 2.78 -10.17
N THR A 97 -11.81 1.84 -10.94
CA THR A 97 -11.01 0.75 -11.50
C THR A 97 -10.01 1.27 -12.53
N VAL A 98 -10.44 2.18 -13.40
CA VAL A 98 -9.55 2.82 -14.37
C VAL A 98 -8.48 3.64 -13.65
N SER A 99 -8.89 4.40 -12.63
CA SER A 99 -7.97 5.19 -11.83
C SER A 99 -6.93 4.30 -11.13
N ALA A 100 -7.35 3.15 -10.60
CA ALA A 100 -6.44 2.19 -9.98
C ALA A 100 -5.38 1.71 -10.99
N GLY A 101 -5.80 1.36 -12.20
CA GLY A 101 -4.87 0.96 -13.25
C GLY A 101 -3.85 2.04 -13.57
N ALA A 102 -4.30 3.29 -13.68
CA ALA A 102 -3.42 4.42 -13.94
C ALA A 102 -2.44 4.65 -12.78
N ASN A 103 -2.92 4.55 -11.53
CA ASN A 103 -2.07 4.74 -10.35
C ASN A 103 -1.05 3.62 -10.20
N ILE A 104 -1.41 2.39 -10.53
CA ILE A 104 -0.48 1.26 -10.53
C ILE A 104 0.61 1.50 -11.59
N ALA A 105 0.23 1.88 -12.79
CA ALA A 105 1.19 2.17 -13.86
C ALA A 105 2.15 3.28 -13.43
N LYS A 106 1.64 4.33 -12.80
CA LYS A 106 2.46 5.43 -12.29
C LYS A 106 3.42 4.95 -11.20
N ALA A 107 2.93 4.12 -10.28
CA ALA A 107 3.76 3.56 -9.21
C ALA A 107 4.88 2.68 -9.78
N LEU A 108 4.59 1.85 -10.78
CA LEU A 108 5.59 1.02 -11.45
C LEU A 108 6.62 1.88 -12.19
N GLY A 109 6.18 2.98 -12.79
CA GLY A 109 7.07 3.94 -13.45
C GLY A 109 8.04 4.58 -12.47
N ILE A 110 7.56 4.97 -11.29
CA ILE A 110 8.41 5.53 -10.23
C ILE A 110 9.45 4.50 -9.78
N ALA A 111 9.02 3.27 -9.53
CA ALA A 111 9.91 2.19 -9.12
C ALA A 111 10.98 1.92 -10.17
N GLY A 112 10.60 1.91 -11.46
CA GLY A 112 11.52 1.73 -12.57
C GLY A 112 12.56 2.84 -12.67
N ALA A 113 12.14 4.09 -12.48
CA ALA A 113 13.04 5.23 -12.53
C ALA A 113 14.08 5.19 -11.40
N VAL A 114 13.66 4.81 -10.21
CA VAL A 114 14.57 4.65 -9.07
C VAL A 114 15.60 3.56 -9.36
N LYS A 115 15.16 2.42 -9.89
CA LYS A 115 16.04 1.31 -10.24
C LYS A 115 17.09 1.74 -11.27
N GLU A 116 16.67 2.44 -12.32
CA GLU A 116 17.59 2.94 -13.35
C GLU A 116 18.65 3.85 -12.76
N ARG A 117 18.27 4.76 -11.87
CA ARG A 117 19.24 5.66 -11.23
C ARG A 117 20.26 4.91 -10.39
N LEU A 118 19.83 3.88 -9.69
CA LEU A 118 20.74 3.06 -8.89
C LEU A 118 21.70 2.28 -9.76
N GLU A 119 21.22 1.74 -10.88
CA GLU A 119 22.08 1.03 -11.84
C GLU A 119 23.11 1.97 -12.47
N ASP A 120 22.71 3.18 -12.85
CA ASP A 120 23.60 4.17 -13.42
C ASP A 120 24.73 4.56 -12.45
N LYS A 121 24.42 4.67 -11.16
CA LYS A 121 25.45 4.98 -10.17
C LYS A 121 26.46 3.87 -9.96
N ASN A 122 26.08 2.65 -10.30
CA ASN A 122 26.94 1.48 -10.11
C ASN A 122 27.70 1.07 -11.38
N SER A 123 27.48 1.78 -12.47
CA SER A 123 28.15 1.46 -13.75
C SER A 123 29.39 2.30 -14.00
#